data_31d6a5c4d02aab88ce03a2a332729403
#
_entry.id   31d6a5c4d02aab88ce03a2a332729403
#
_cell.length_a   1.000
_cell.length_b   1.000
_cell.length_c   1.000
_cell.angle_alpha   90.00
_cell.angle_beta   90.00
_cell.angle_gamma   90.00
#
_symmetry.space_group_name_H-M   'P 1'
#
loop_
_entity.id
_entity.type
_entity.pdbx_description
1 polymer ?
#
loop_
_entity_poly.entity_id
_entity_poly.type
_entity_poly.pdbx_seq_one_letter_code
_entity_poly.pdbx_strand_id
1 'polypeptide(L)'
;MAVVDLSRWEGAPGKKTRLYRLFYQYGPGEGLGMFLPVDHGLEHGPIDFLPNPPSADPEYIFRLAVEGRYSAVVFQYGIASRFYAPFAGRVPLVLKINGKTNIPPADEPISPLTATVEDAVRLGADAVGYTLYVGSPLQDQDFKQFLEVRREAERFGMPVIVWAYPRGRYVEEKGGRDSLYAIEYAARVAAELGADLIKVNVPEFVPEKMTRLPKPYDSTVLDVKEAIARVVWAAAGVPVLVSGGSKIGDEDLLARARASLEGGAVGLIFGRNIFQRPYDEAIRLSHRIAGMMQAFRRAPVKP
;
A
#
# COMPACT_ATOMS: atom_id res chain seq x y z
N MET A 1 5.59 -10.06 -16.55
CA MET A 1 5.24 -9.83 -15.15
C MET A 1 6.20 -8.82 -14.55
N ALA A 2 5.69 -7.79 -13.87
CA ALA A 2 6.52 -6.81 -13.20
C ALA A 2 7.05 -7.38 -11.88
N VAL A 3 8.31 -7.06 -11.57
CA VAL A 3 8.96 -7.30 -10.28
C VAL A 3 9.79 -6.06 -9.95
N VAL A 4 10.13 -5.87 -8.70
CA VAL A 4 11.12 -4.86 -8.34
C VAL A 4 12.49 -5.33 -8.78
N ASP A 5 12.99 -4.78 -9.88
CA ASP A 5 14.32 -5.11 -10.41
C ASP A 5 15.38 -4.20 -9.80
N LEU A 6 16.11 -4.71 -8.82
CA LEU A 6 17.18 -3.98 -8.15
C LEU A 6 18.52 -4.03 -8.90
N SER A 7 18.66 -4.82 -9.97
CA SER A 7 19.88 -4.85 -10.78
C SER A 7 20.13 -3.51 -11.50
N ARG A 8 19.04 -2.84 -11.85
CA ARG A 8 19.03 -1.54 -12.53
C ARG A 8 18.80 -0.35 -11.58
N TRP A 9 18.88 -0.59 -10.27
CA TRP A 9 18.66 0.48 -9.29
C TRP A 9 19.84 1.46 -9.28
N GLU A 10 19.61 2.69 -9.66
CA GLU A 10 20.58 3.78 -9.70
C GLU A 10 20.52 4.72 -8.48
N GLY A 11 19.55 4.51 -7.57
CA GLY A 11 19.38 5.31 -6.36
C GLY A 11 20.36 4.98 -5.24
N ALA A 12 20.21 5.68 -4.10
CA ALA A 12 21.09 5.52 -2.94
C ALA A 12 21.21 4.06 -2.47
N PRO A 13 22.42 3.56 -2.15
CA PRO A 13 22.62 2.18 -1.68
C PRO A 13 21.76 1.81 -0.45
N GLY A 14 21.51 2.77 0.45
CA GLY A 14 20.63 2.56 1.60
C GLY A 14 19.19 2.20 1.21
N LYS A 15 18.61 2.86 0.20
CA LYS A 15 17.31 2.50 -0.36
C LYS A 15 17.34 1.10 -0.97
N LYS A 16 18.38 0.80 -1.78
CA LYS A 16 18.55 -0.50 -2.43
C LYS A 16 18.56 -1.64 -1.40
N THR A 17 19.34 -1.51 -0.32
CA THR A 17 19.45 -2.52 0.73
C THR A 17 18.10 -2.76 1.42
N ARG A 18 17.37 -1.71 1.74
CA ARG A 18 16.04 -1.82 2.37
C ARG A 18 15.01 -2.44 1.42
N LEU A 19 15.00 -2.02 0.15
CA LEU A 19 14.14 -2.63 -0.87
C LEU A 19 14.49 -4.11 -1.11
N TYR A 20 15.79 -4.49 -1.05
CA TYR A 20 16.20 -5.89 -1.12
C TYR A 20 15.59 -6.70 0.03
N ARG A 21 15.59 -6.18 1.25
CA ARG A 21 14.96 -6.84 2.40
C ARG A 21 13.46 -7.03 2.17
N LEU A 22 12.75 -6.00 1.72
CA LEU A 22 11.30 -6.03 1.49
C LEU A 22 10.86 -6.98 0.36
N PHE A 23 11.67 -7.13 -0.69
CA PHE A 23 11.23 -7.83 -1.91
C PHE A 23 11.99 -9.11 -2.23
N TYR A 24 13.12 -9.37 -1.56
CA TYR A 24 13.95 -10.55 -1.84
C TYR A 24 14.27 -11.38 -0.59
N GLN A 25 14.46 -10.76 0.55
CA GLN A 25 14.84 -11.45 1.78
C GLN A 25 13.62 -11.92 2.57
N TYR A 26 12.56 -11.13 2.62
CA TYR A 26 11.32 -11.41 3.34
C TYR A 26 10.14 -11.56 2.37
N GLY A 27 9.03 -12.12 2.88
CA GLY A 27 7.82 -12.33 2.11
C GLY A 27 7.94 -13.41 1.03
N PRO A 28 7.22 -13.25 -0.09
CA PRO A 28 7.30 -14.19 -1.23
C PRO A 28 8.68 -14.21 -1.88
N GLY A 29 9.44 -13.12 -1.77
CA GLY A 29 10.75 -12.97 -2.40
C GLY A 29 10.69 -12.75 -3.92
N GLU A 30 11.85 -12.88 -4.59
CA GLU A 30 11.99 -12.81 -6.06
C GLU A 30 11.47 -11.51 -6.70
N GLY A 31 11.54 -10.39 -5.97
CA GLY A 31 11.08 -9.07 -6.40
C GLY A 31 9.59 -8.82 -6.21
N LEU A 32 8.89 -9.69 -5.49
CA LEU A 32 7.49 -9.55 -5.10
C LEU A 32 7.34 -9.23 -3.62
N GLY A 33 6.36 -8.41 -3.26
CA GLY A 33 6.11 -7.99 -1.87
C GLY A 33 4.70 -8.31 -1.38
N MET A 34 4.60 -8.79 -0.14
CA MET A 34 3.34 -9.02 0.56
C MET A 34 3.37 -8.27 1.90
N PHE A 35 2.53 -7.25 2.06
CA PHE A 35 2.56 -6.33 3.20
C PHE A 35 1.30 -6.49 4.05
N LEU A 36 1.46 -6.41 5.39
CA LEU A 36 0.35 -6.42 6.34
C LEU A 36 0.18 -5.03 6.97
N PRO A 37 -0.69 -4.16 6.44
CA PRO A 37 -0.94 -2.85 7.02
C PRO A 37 -1.94 -2.96 8.17
N VAL A 38 -1.57 -2.36 9.31
CA VAL A 38 -2.42 -2.22 10.50
C VAL A 38 -2.33 -0.79 11.05
N ASP A 39 -2.23 0.18 10.15
CA ASP A 39 -2.24 1.61 10.42
C ASP A 39 -3.67 2.19 10.54
N HIS A 40 -4.68 1.34 10.45
CA HIS A 40 -6.11 1.71 10.41
C HIS A 40 -6.64 2.30 11.71
N GLY A 41 -6.02 1.97 12.86
CA GLY A 41 -6.50 2.43 14.16
C GLY A 41 -6.53 3.94 14.32
N LEU A 42 -5.60 4.67 13.70
CA LEU A 42 -5.62 6.13 13.71
C LEU A 42 -6.77 6.68 12.85
N GLU A 43 -6.99 6.11 11.66
CA GLU A 43 -7.97 6.60 10.70
C GLU A 43 -9.40 6.22 11.09
N HIS A 44 -9.62 4.94 11.40
CA HIS A 44 -10.96 4.37 11.61
C HIS A 44 -11.32 4.19 13.09
N GLY A 45 -10.37 4.41 14.02
CA GLY A 45 -10.53 4.03 15.42
C GLY A 45 -10.51 2.50 15.58
N PRO A 46 -11.13 1.95 16.65
CA PRO A 46 -11.08 0.52 16.94
C PRO A 46 -12.05 -0.33 16.11
N ILE A 47 -12.90 0.27 15.29
CA ILE A 47 -14.00 -0.43 14.61
C ILE A 47 -13.51 -1.58 13.70
N ASP A 48 -12.36 -1.42 13.06
CA ASP A 48 -11.80 -2.43 12.16
C ASP A 48 -11.31 -3.70 12.90
N PHE A 49 -11.10 -3.62 14.21
CA PHE A 49 -10.69 -4.76 15.03
C PHE A 49 -11.88 -5.53 15.63
N LEU A 50 -13.08 -4.96 15.64
CA LEU A 50 -14.27 -5.59 16.23
C LEU A 50 -14.64 -6.96 15.60
N PRO A 51 -14.46 -7.19 14.28
CA PRO A 51 -14.71 -8.51 13.70
C PRO A 51 -13.80 -9.63 14.22
N ASN A 52 -12.62 -9.28 14.74
CA ASN A 52 -11.66 -10.19 15.37
C ASN A 52 -10.96 -9.46 16.53
N PRO A 53 -11.58 -9.33 17.71
CA PRO A 53 -11.06 -8.54 18.81
C PRO A 53 -9.61 -8.82 19.22
N PRO A 54 -9.09 -10.07 19.15
CA PRO A 54 -7.68 -10.33 19.41
C PRO A 54 -6.72 -9.57 18.50
N SER A 55 -7.14 -9.16 17.30
CA SER A 55 -6.30 -8.37 16.39
C SER A 55 -6.07 -6.93 16.82
N ALA A 56 -6.75 -6.46 17.87
CA ALA A 56 -6.46 -5.17 18.49
C ALA A 56 -5.15 -5.20 19.32
N ASP A 57 -4.67 -6.39 19.68
CA ASP A 57 -3.37 -6.57 20.31
C ASP A 57 -2.24 -6.48 19.26
N PRO A 58 -1.31 -5.49 19.36
CA PRO A 58 -0.22 -5.37 18.41
C PRO A 58 0.69 -6.59 18.35
N GLU A 59 0.91 -7.31 19.46
CA GLU A 59 1.73 -8.52 19.48
C GLU A 59 1.10 -9.66 18.66
N TYR A 60 -0.23 -9.78 18.70
CA TYR A 60 -0.97 -10.68 17.81
C TYR A 60 -0.64 -10.41 16.34
N ILE A 61 -0.65 -9.15 15.94
CA ILE A 61 -0.37 -8.74 14.55
C ILE A 61 1.10 -9.00 14.18
N PHE A 62 2.05 -8.68 15.05
CA PHE A 62 3.47 -8.96 14.78
C PHE A 62 3.73 -10.47 14.61
N ARG A 63 3.14 -11.31 15.46
CA ARG A 63 3.21 -12.78 15.31
C ARG A 63 2.59 -13.23 14.00
N LEU A 64 1.40 -12.72 13.67
CA LEU A 64 0.73 -12.99 12.39
C LEU A 64 1.62 -12.61 11.18
N ALA A 65 2.31 -11.47 11.25
CA ALA A 65 3.21 -11.04 10.18
C ALA A 65 4.45 -11.95 10.04
N VAL A 66 5.03 -12.41 11.14
CA VAL A 66 6.17 -13.35 11.14
C VAL A 66 5.75 -14.72 10.60
N GLU A 67 4.70 -15.31 11.17
CA GLU A 67 4.24 -16.66 10.80
C GLU A 67 3.60 -16.69 9.41
N GLY A 68 2.90 -15.64 9.01
CA GLY A 68 2.34 -15.45 7.68
C GLY A 68 3.38 -15.11 6.60
N ARG A 69 4.67 -14.96 6.99
CA ARG A 69 5.80 -14.66 6.11
C ARG A 69 5.59 -13.41 5.26
N TYR A 70 5.27 -12.29 5.92
CA TYR A 70 5.10 -11.01 5.24
C TYR A 70 6.43 -10.34 4.91
N SER A 71 6.46 -9.57 3.83
CA SER A 71 7.56 -8.69 3.46
C SER A 71 7.79 -7.58 4.49
N ALA A 72 6.70 -7.08 5.05
CA ALA A 72 6.72 -6.12 6.15
C ALA A 72 5.33 -6.01 6.81
N VAL A 73 5.35 -5.49 8.03
CA VAL A 73 4.16 -5.00 8.73
C VAL A 73 4.16 -3.48 8.73
N VAL A 74 2.98 -2.85 8.68
CA VAL A 74 2.86 -1.39 8.70
C VAL A 74 2.14 -0.93 9.95
N PHE A 75 2.78 -0.07 10.73
CA PHE A 75 2.21 0.53 11.94
C PHE A 75 2.47 2.03 12.03
N GLN A 76 1.64 2.73 12.79
CA GLN A 76 1.89 4.08 13.26
C GLN A 76 2.93 4.08 14.38
N TYR A 77 3.61 5.22 14.59
CA TYR A 77 4.72 5.37 15.53
C TYR A 77 4.42 4.88 16.95
N GLY A 78 3.27 5.26 17.52
CA GLY A 78 2.94 4.94 18.89
C GLY A 78 2.84 3.43 19.21
N ILE A 79 2.42 2.65 18.24
CA ILE A 79 2.38 1.18 18.33
C ILE A 79 3.76 0.59 18.03
N ALA A 80 4.39 1.03 16.93
CA ALA A 80 5.70 0.53 16.53
C ALA A 80 6.76 0.74 17.64
N SER A 81 6.82 1.93 18.25
CA SER A 81 7.80 2.25 19.29
C SER A 81 7.68 1.41 20.56
N ARG A 82 6.48 0.90 20.88
CA ARG A 82 6.22 0.13 22.08
C ARG A 82 6.37 -1.37 21.87
N PHE A 83 6.02 -1.89 20.69
CA PHE A 83 5.82 -3.32 20.49
C PHE A 83 6.74 -3.96 19.44
N TYR A 84 7.44 -3.18 18.61
CA TYR A 84 8.22 -3.76 17.51
C TYR A 84 9.55 -4.39 17.94
N ALA A 85 10.20 -3.91 19.00
CA ALA A 85 11.55 -4.34 19.37
C ALA A 85 11.74 -5.89 19.44
N PRO A 86 10.82 -6.70 20.01
CA PRO A 86 10.95 -8.16 20.03
C PRO A 86 10.86 -8.83 18.66
N PHE A 87 10.38 -8.11 17.63
CA PHE A 87 10.16 -8.61 16.27
C PHE A 87 11.15 -8.05 15.27
N ALA A 88 12.00 -7.10 15.69
CA ALA A 88 13.05 -6.53 14.85
C ALA A 88 13.98 -7.63 14.32
N GLY A 89 14.25 -7.62 13.02
CA GLY A 89 15.01 -8.67 12.34
C GLY A 89 14.21 -9.95 12.01
N ARG A 90 12.99 -10.10 12.54
CA ARG A 90 12.09 -11.23 12.23
C ARG A 90 11.07 -10.88 11.13
N VAL A 91 10.61 -9.64 11.12
CA VAL A 91 9.78 -9.06 10.06
C VAL A 91 10.16 -7.59 9.89
N PRO A 92 10.34 -7.09 8.66
CA PRO A 92 10.56 -5.68 8.39
C PRO A 92 9.41 -4.78 8.86
N LEU A 93 9.74 -3.55 9.23
CA LEU A 93 8.77 -2.51 9.57
C LEU A 93 8.68 -1.47 8.46
N VAL A 94 7.46 -1.13 8.07
CA VAL A 94 7.14 0.12 7.37
C VAL A 94 6.51 1.05 8.40
N LEU A 95 7.19 2.14 8.75
CA LEU A 95 6.63 3.11 9.67
C LEU A 95 5.70 4.05 8.93
N LYS A 96 4.41 4.05 9.27
CA LYS A 96 3.45 5.02 8.76
C LYS A 96 3.67 6.34 9.49
N ILE A 97 4.07 7.39 8.76
CA ILE A 97 4.54 8.65 9.35
C ILE A 97 3.54 9.81 9.27
N ASN A 98 2.39 9.58 8.64
CA ASN A 98 1.30 10.54 8.64
C ASN A 98 -0.06 9.85 8.77
N GLY A 99 -1.08 10.60 9.12
CA GLY A 99 -2.42 10.06 9.24
C GLY A 99 -3.41 11.09 9.75
N LYS A 100 -4.69 10.80 9.57
CA LYS A 100 -5.80 11.58 10.10
C LYS A 100 -6.87 10.66 10.68
N THR A 101 -7.79 11.21 11.45
CA THR A 101 -9.01 10.51 11.86
C THR A 101 -10.12 10.73 10.83
N ASN A 102 -11.10 9.83 10.79
CA ASN A 102 -12.31 9.98 9.95
C ASN A 102 -13.45 10.73 10.68
N ILE A 103 -13.17 11.33 11.85
CA ILE A 103 -14.17 12.13 12.59
C ILE A 103 -14.51 13.43 11.86
N PRO A 104 -13.52 14.22 11.36
CA PRO A 104 -13.81 15.38 10.53
C PRO A 104 -14.37 14.98 9.15
N PRO A 105 -15.17 15.86 8.51
CA PRO A 105 -15.65 15.65 7.14
C PRO A 105 -14.53 15.30 6.15
N ALA A 106 -14.87 14.54 5.11
CA ALA A 106 -13.92 14.07 4.11
C ALA A 106 -13.74 15.02 2.91
N ASP A 107 -14.32 16.24 2.98
CA ASP A 107 -14.37 17.19 1.87
C ASP A 107 -13.01 17.82 1.57
N GLU A 108 -12.23 18.08 2.62
CA GLU A 108 -10.91 18.73 2.56
C GLU A 108 -9.86 17.92 3.36
N PRO A 109 -9.59 16.68 3.00
CA PRO A 109 -8.71 15.84 3.79
C PRO A 109 -7.24 16.26 3.63
N ILE A 110 -6.52 16.22 4.74
CA ILE A 110 -5.07 16.22 4.81
C ILE A 110 -4.65 15.25 5.92
N SER A 111 -3.52 14.56 5.73
CA SER A 111 -2.91 13.68 6.73
C SER A 111 -1.67 14.36 7.29
N PRO A 112 -1.74 15.00 8.48
CA PRO A 112 -0.58 15.61 9.09
C PRO A 112 0.47 14.56 9.48
N LEU A 113 1.74 14.98 9.58
CA LEU A 113 2.82 14.12 10.08
C LEU A 113 2.56 13.71 11.53
N THR A 114 2.78 12.45 11.82
CA THR A 114 2.69 11.82 13.15
C THR A 114 4.03 11.27 13.61
N ALA A 115 5.01 11.21 12.71
CA ALA A 115 6.40 10.80 12.95
C ALA A 115 7.30 11.38 11.86
N THR A 116 8.62 11.26 12.03
CA THR A 116 9.66 11.67 11.08
C THR A 116 10.32 10.46 10.42
N VAL A 117 11.10 10.69 9.38
CA VAL A 117 11.94 9.63 8.78
C VAL A 117 13.05 9.24 9.75
N GLU A 118 13.57 10.16 10.56
CA GLU A 118 14.53 9.85 11.63
C GLU A 118 13.95 8.89 12.68
N ASP A 119 12.68 9.04 13.05
CA ASP A 119 12.01 8.09 13.93
C ASP A 119 11.99 6.69 13.32
N ALA A 120 11.73 6.58 12.01
CA ALA A 120 11.78 5.31 11.29
C ALA A 120 13.19 4.69 11.31
N VAL A 121 14.22 5.50 11.12
CA VAL A 121 15.63 5.04 11.21
C VAL A 121 15.93 4.50 12.60
N ARG A 122 15.56 5.23 13.66
CA ARG A 122 15.77 4.79 15.06
C ARG A 122 15.03 3.50 15.41
N LEU A 123 13.87 3.27 14.81
CA LEU A 123 13.12 2.03 14.98
C LEU A 123 13.63 0.89 14.10
N GLY A 124 14.62 1.12 13.23
CA GLY A 124 15.13 0.12 12.30
C GLY A 124 14.15 -0.24 11.18
N ALA A 125 13.26 0.68 10.80
CA ALA A 125 12.32 0.48 9.71
C ALA A 125 13.02 0.37 8.35
N ASP A 126 12.43 -0.40 7.43
CA ASP A 126 12.92 -0.60 6.07
C ASP A 126 12.24 0.31 5.04
N ALA A 127 11.15 0.97 5.41
CA ALA A 127 10.51 2.02 4.62
C ALA A 127 9.65 2.92 5.52
N VAL A 128 9.30 4.09 5.01
CA VAL A 128 8.22 4.90 5.55
C VAL A 128 7.00 4.83 4.65
N GLY A 129 5.80 4.85 5.26
CA GLY A 129 4.53 4.95 4.57
C GLY A 129 3.96 6.36 4.68
N TYR A 130 3.54 6.94 3.57
CA TYR A 130 2.95 8.27 3.51
C TYR A 130 1.62 8.26 2.75
N THR A 131 0.55 8.79 3.33
CA THR A 131 -0.72 9.00 2.62
C THR A 131 -0.71 10.36 1.95
N LEU A 132 -0.92 10.37 0.64
CA LEU A 132 -1.04 11.55 -0.21
C LEU A 132 -2.47 11.65 -0.74
N TYR A 133 -3.18 12.74 -0.40
CA TYR A 133 -4.54 12.97 -0.86
C TYR A 133 -4.57 13.83 -2.13
N VAL A 134 -4.50 13.17 -3.28
CA VAL A 134 -4.56 13.83 -4.58
C VAL A 134 -5.98 14.30 -4.88
N GLY A 135 -6.12 15.57 -5.26
CA GLY A 135 -7.41 16.22 -5.55
C GLY A 135 -8.11 16.80 -4.32
N SER A 136 -7.52 16.69 -3.12
CA SER A 136 -7.98 17.44 -1.95
C SER A 136 -7.81 18.94 -2.16
N PRO A 137 -8.73 19.78 -1.67
CA PRO A 137 -8.51 21.24 -1.62
C PRO A 137 -7.23 21.65 -0.88
N LEU A 138 -6.72 20.79 0.02
CA LEU A 138 -5.50 20.99 0.78
C LEU A 138 -4.26 20.32 0.16
N GLN A 139 -4.34 19.84 -1.07
CA GLN A 139 -3.22 19.11 -1.70
C GLN A 139 -1.93 19.91 -1.79
N ASP A 140 -1.99 21.25 -1.90
CA ASP A 140 -0.77 22.08 -1.96
C ASP A 140 0.01 22.03 -0.65
N GLN A 141 -0.68 21.93 0.48
CA GLN A 141 -0.06 21.73 1.79
C GLN A 141 0.50 20.32 1.92
N ASP A 142 -0.22 19.31 1.43
CA ASP A 142 0.19 17.92 1.43
C ASP A 142 1.44 17.71 0.55
N PHE A 143 1.52 18.35 -0.62
CA PHE A 143 2.69 18.32 -1.49
C PHE A 143 3.94 18.96 -0.85
N LYS A 144 3.77 20.08 -0.15
CA LYS A 144 4.85 20.72 0.61
C LYS A 144 5.36 19.80 1.72
N GLN A 145 4.45 19.21 2.49
CA GLN A 145 4.79 18.26 3.55
C GLN A 145 5.49 17.03 2.97
N PHE A 146 5.02 16.48 1.85
CA PHE A 146 5.65 15.34 1.18
C PHE A 146 7.06 15.67 0.68
N LEU A 147 7.29 16.86 0.16
CA LEU A 147 8.63 17.30 -0.27
C LEU A 147 9.64 17.23 0.88
N GLU A 148 9.25 17.64 2.09
CA GLU A 148 10.12 17.57 3.28
C GLU A 148 10.42 16.12 3.65
N VAL A 149 9.41 15.27 3.70
CA VAL A 149 9.56 13.83 3.94
C VAL A 149 10.48 13.19 2.92
N ARG A 150 10.30 13.46 1.63
CA ARG A 150 11.16 12.92 0.56
C ARG A 150 12.61 13.36 0.72
N ARG A 151 12.87 14.63 1.04
CA ARG A 151 14.23 15.16 1.28
C ARG A 151 14.90 14.47 2.46
N GLU A 152 14.17 14.27 3.55
CA GLU A 152 14.68 13.56 4.72
C GLU A 152 14.93 12.08 4.39
N ALA A 153 14.02 11.43 3.67
CA ALA A 153 14.15 10.05 3.23
C ALA A 153 15.38 9.83 2.33
N GLU A 154 15.67 10.77 1.42
CA GLU A 154 16.90 10.73 0.60
C GLU A 154 18.16 10.80 1.47
N ARG A 155 18.20 11.67 2.47
CA ARG A 155 19.36 11.78 3.39
C ARG A 155 19.66 10.48 4.12
N PHE A 156 18.63 9.72 4.50
CA PHE A 156 18.77 8.47 5.24
C PHE A 156 18.76 7.22 4.36
N GLY A 157 18.65 7.37 3.05
CA GLY A 157 18.47 6.23 2.13
C GLY A 157 17.26 5.40 2.51
N MET A 158 16.15 6.04 2.88
CA MET A 158 14.90 5.43 3.31
C MET A 158 13.91 5.39 2.14
N PRO A 159 13.39 4.21 1.73
CA PRO A 159 12.32 4.15 0.74
C PRO A 159 11.02 4.76 1.26
N VAL A 160 10.30 5.47 0.39
CA VAL A 160 8.98 6.04 0.67
C VAL A 160 7.93 5.30 -0.13
N ILE A 161 7.01 4.64 0.56
CA ILE A 161 5.82 4.03 -0.02
C ILE A 161 4.67 5.04 0.10
N VAL A 162 4.13 5.49 -1.03
CA VAL A 162 3.03 6.46 -1.04
C VAL A 162 1.69 5.75 -1.19
N TRP A 163 0.80 5.91 -0.22
CA TRP A 163 -0.62 5.61 -0.36
C TRP A 163 -1.23 6.71 -1.24
N ALA A 164 -1.27 6.48 -2.55
CA ALA A 164 -1.80 7.43 -3.54
C ALA A 164 -3.33 7.37 -3.53
N TYR A 165 -3.93 8.20 -2.69
CA TYR A 165 -5.36 8.19 -2.47
C TYR A 165 -6.02 9.46 -3.02
N PRO A 166 -6.81 9.34 -4.11
CA PRO A 166 -7.64 10.46 -4.53
C PRO A 166 -8.75 10.68 -3.49
N ARG A 167 -8.86 11.88 -2.95
CA ARG A 167 -9.82 12.24 -1.90
C ARG A 167 -10.20 13.72 -1.97
N GLY A 168 -11.33 14.03 -1.37
CA GLY A 168 -11.87 15.39 -1.23
C GLY A 168 -13.00 15.71 -2.20
N ARG A 169 -13.69 16.84 -1.97
CA ARG A 169 -14.90 17.20 -2.72
C ARG A 169 -14.70 17.22 -4.23
N TYR A 170 -13.58 17.74 -4.72
CA TYR A 170 -13.33 17.83 -6.17
C TYR A 170 -13.15 16.47 -6.84
N VAL A 171 -12.70 15.46 -6.12
CA VAL A 171 -12.63 14.08 -6.61
C VAL A 171 -14.03 13.46 -6.68
N GLU A 172 -14.85 13.70 -5.66
CA GLU A 172 -16.22 13.18 -5.62
C GLU A 172 -17.10 13.82 -6.72
N GLU A 173 -16.89 15.08 -7.05
CA GLU A 173 -17.54 15.76 -8.17
C GLU A 173 -17.18 15.17 -9.54
N LYS A 174 -15.98 14.60 -9.66
CA LYS A 174 -15.43 13.99 -10.89
C LYS A 174 -15.47 12.46 -10.88
N GLY A 175 -16.59 11.87 -10.50
CA GLY A 175 -16.81 10.42 -10.58
C GLY A 175 -16.32 9.61 -9.38
N GLY A 176 -15.73 10.26 -8.36
CA GLY A 176 -15.39 9.65 -7.08
C GLY A 176 -14.00 9.02 -7.02
N ARG A 177 -13.60 8.78 -5.79
CA ARG A 177 -12.25 8.40 -5.39
C ARG A 177 -11.77 7.02 -5.88
N ASP A 178 -12.68 6.12 -6.17
CA ASP A 178 -12.35 4.75 -6.59
C ASP A 178 -12.51 4.58 -8.12
N SER A 179 -12.77 5.68 -8.88
CA SER A 179 -12.80 5.65 -10.34
C SER A 179 -11.41 5.40 -10.94
N LEU A 180 -11.36 4.77 -12.12
CA LEU A 180 -10.12 4.55 -12.86
C LEU A 180 -9.37 5.87 -13.09
N TYR A 181 -10.08 6.93 -13.51
CA TYR A 181 -9.51 8.27 -13.70
C TYR A 181 -8.78 8.78 -12.46
N ALA A 182 -9.45 8.73 -11.32
CA ALA A 182 -8.89 9.28 -10.08
C ALA A 182 -7.67 8.47 -9.61
N ILE A 183 -7.72 7.13 -9.69
CA ILE A 183 -6.63 6.25 -9.25
C ILE A 183 -5.42 6.36 -10.18
N GLU A 184 -5.61 6.40 -11.51
CA GLU A 184 -4.51 6.65 -12.46
C GLU A 184 -3.86 8.02 -12.19
N TYR A 185 -4.68 9.04 -11.98
CA TYR A 185 -4.19 10.39 -11.69
C TYR A 185 -3.35 10.41 -10.41
N ALA A 186 -3.84 9.79 -9.34
CA ALA A 186 -3.13 9.74 -8.07
C ALA A 186 -1.82 8.95 -8.17
N ALA A 187 -1.80 7.83 -8.89
CA ALA A 187 -0.59 7.06 -9.15
C ALA A 187 0.46 7.89 -9.91
N ARG A 188 0.02 8.61 -10.95
CA ARG A 188 0.92 9.50 -11.71
C ARG A 188 1.47 10.64 -10.87
N VAL A 189 0.65 11.31 -10.08
CA VAL A 189 1.11 12.39 -9.18
C VAL A 189 2.13 11.86 -8.17
N ALA A 190 1.87 10.71 -7.54
CA ALA A 190 2.82 10.11 -6.60
C ALA A 190 4.17 9.80 -7.26
N ALA A 191 4.17 9.30 -8.50
CA ALA A 191 5.38 9.05 -9.28
C ALA A 191 6.15 10.35 -9.56
N GLU A 192 5.47 11.40 -10.05
CA GLU A 192 6.08 12.70 -10.37
C GLU A 192 6.65 13.40 -9.11
N LEU A 193 6.04 13.18 -7.95
CA LEU A 193 6.53 13.72 -6.69
C LEU A 193 7.70 12.92 -6.09
N GLY A 194 8.04 11.75 -6.64
CA GLY A 194 9.20 10.96 -6.27
C GLY A 194 8.94 9.88 -5.23
N ALA A 195 7.80 9.21 -5.29
CA ALA A 195 7.57 7.97 -4.55
C ALA A 195 8.53 6.86 -5.02
N ASP A 196 9.05 6.05 -4.09
CA ASP A 196 9.82 4.84 -4.43
C ASP A 196 8.90 3.65 -4.72
N LEU A 197 7.73 3.60 -4.07
CA LEU A 197 6.65 2.65 -4.33
C LEU A 197 5.30 3.37 -4.18
N ILE A 198 4.31 2.90 -4.93
CA ILE A 198 2.97 3.47 -4.91
C ILE A 198 1.96 2.40 -4.50
N LYS A 199 1.16 2.67 -3.45
CA LYS A 199 0.02 1.86 -3.08
C LYS A 199 -1.25 2.47 -3.63
N VAL A 200 -2.06 1.66 -4.32
CA VAL A 200 -3.34 2.05 -4.89
C VAL A 200 -4.48 1.11 -4.47
N ASN A 201 -5.71 1.58 -4.60
CA ASN A 201 -6.89 0.73 -4.59
C ASN A 201 -7.14 0.12 -5.99
N VAL A 202 -7.93 -0.95 -6.05
CA VAL A 202 -8.46 -1.46 -7.32
C VAL A 202 -9.54 -0.48 -7.80
N PRO A 203 -9.49 -0.03 -9.07
CA PRO A 203 -10.55 0.82 -9.63
C PRO A 203 -11.93 0.15 -9.64
N GLU A 204 -12.98 0.96 -9.44
CA GLU A 204 -14.37 0.54 -9.50
C GLU A 204 -15.09 1.24 -10.65
N PHE A 205 -16.00 0.51 -11.31
CA PHE A 205 -16.79 1.01 -12.45
C PHE A 205 -18.26 1.07 -12.04
N VAL A 206 -18.67 2.22 -11.51
CA VAL A 206 -20.05 2.49 -11.06
C VAL A 206 -20.75 3.35 -12.12
N PRO A 207 -21.74 2.82 -12.87
CA PRO A 207 -22.34 3.50 -14.03
C PRO A 207 -22.80 4.93 -13.74
N GLU A 208 -23.46 5.16 -12.60
CA GLU A 208 -23.98 6.47 -12.22
C GLU A 208 -22.87 7.49 -11.96
N LYS A 209 -21.71 7.03 -11.50
CA LYS A 209 -20.54 7.88 -11.25
C LYS A 209 -19.77 8.15 -12.54
N MET A 210 -19.75 7.19 -13.48
CA MET A 210 -19.02 7.29 -14.74
C MET A 210 -19.49 8.48 -15.59
N THR A 211 -20.77 8.84 -15.53
CA THR A 211 -21.31 10.00 -16.28
C THR A 211 -20.64 11.34 -15.93
N ARG A 212 -19.94 11.41 -14.80
CA ARG A 212 -19.23 12.60 -14.32
C ARG A 212 -17.73 12.59 -14.65
N LEU A 213 -17.24 11.48 -15.22
CA LEU A 213 -15.82 11.34 -15.57
C LEU A 213 -15.50 12.10 -16.87
N PRO A 214 -14.27 12.62 -17.01
CA PRO A 214 -13.80 13.15 -18.26
C PRO A 214 -13.62 12.03 -19.30
N LYS A 215 -13.77 12.38 -20.60
CA LYS A 215 -13.47 11.45 -21.70
C LYS A 215 -11.99 11.06 -21.70
N PRO A 216 -11.65 9.80 -22.00
CA PRO A 216 -12.52 8.69 -22.40
C PRO A 216 -13.03 7.83 -21.22
N TYR A 217 -12.81 8.24 -19.97
CA TYR A 217 -13.12 7.44 -18.77
C TYR A 217 -14.63 7.26 -18.52
N ASP A 218 -15.46 8.14 -19.07
CA ASP A 218 -16.93 8.09 -19.00
C ASP A 218 -17.55 6.84 -19.65
N SER A 219 -16.80 6.19 -20.53
CA SER A 219 -17.23 5.01 -21.29
C SER A 219 -16.26 3.82 -21.16
N THR A 220 -15.17 3.98 -20.39
CA THR A 220 -14.16 2.93 -20.25
C THR A 220 -14.55 1.98 -19.11
N VAL A 221 -14.81 0.71 -19.42
CA VAL A 221 -15.03 -0.37 -18.43
C VAL A 221 -13.99 -1.46 -18.69
N LEU A 222 -13.23 -1.84 -17.66
CA LEU A 222 -12.13 -2.77 -17.74
C LEU A 222 -12.28 -3.84 -16.65
N ASP A 223 -11.72 -5.02 -16.86
CA ASP A 223 -11.54 -5.98 -15.78
C ASP A 223 -10.42 -5.53 -14.82
N VAL A 224 -10.25 -6.23 -13.70
CA VAL A 224 -9.25 -5.88 -12.66
C VAL A 224 -7.84 -5.86 -13.23
N LYS A 225 -7.49 -6.83 -14.07
CA LYS A 225 -6.16 -6.95 -14.67
C LYS A 225 -5.88 -5.76 -15.59
N GLU A 226 -6.81 -5.44 -16.48
CA GLU A 226 -6.69 -4.34 -17.42
C GLU A 226 -6.65 -2.98 -16.70
N ALA A 227 -7.50 -2.82 -15.68
CA ALA A 227 -7.53 -1.60 -14.86
C ALA A 227 -6.20 -1.39 -14.11
N ILE A 228 -5.66 -2.44 -13.50
CA ILE A 228 -4.35 -2.36 -12.83
C ILE A 228 -3.21 -2.14 -13.84
N ALA A 229 -3.26 -2.74 -15.03
CA ALA A 229 -2.27 -2.48 -16.08
C ALA A 229 -2.25 -0.99 -16.48
N ARG A 230 -3.41 -0.35 -16.56
CA ARG A 230 -3.53 1.09 -16.81
C ARG A 230 -2.92 1.93 -15.69
N VAL A 231 -3.19 1.57 -14.42
CA VAL A 231 -2.62 2.26 -13.25
C VAL A 231 -1.09 2.08 -13.18
N VAL A 232 -0.58 0.88 -13.48
CA VAL A 232 0.88 0.61 -13.56
C VAL A 232 1.53 1.44 -14.67
N TRP A 233 0.89 1.54 -15.83
CA TRP A 233 1.36 2.42 -16.92
C TRP A 233 1.39 3.89 -16.48
N ALA A 234 0.33 4.38 -15.80
CA ALA A 234 0.27 5.74 -15.28
C ALA A 234 1.36 6.04 -14.24
N ALA A 235 1.79 5.04 -13.46
CA ALA A 235 2.86 5.14 -12.47
C ALA A 235 4.27 5.32 -13.08
N ALA A 236 4.41 5.35 -14.41
CA ALA A 236 5.65 5.70 -15.12
C ALA A 236 6.90 4.93 -14.66
N GLY A 237 6.76 3.64 -14.40
CA GLY A 237 7.86 2.76 -13.99
C GLY A 237 8.08 2.67 -12.47
N VAL A 238 7.39 3.48 -11.67
CA VAL A 238 7.42 3.32 -10.19
C VAL A 238 6.62 2.06 -9.83
N PRO A 239 7.18 1.13 -9.02
CA PRO A 239 6.52 -0.11 -8.66
C PRO A 239 5.21 0.11 -7.90
N VAL A 240 4.16 -0.64 -8.27
CA VAL A 240 2.80 -0.50 -7.73
C VAL A 240 2.45 -1.67 -6.82
N LEU A 241 1.93 -1.34 -5.63
CA LEU A 241 1.30 -2.26 -4.66
C LEU A 241 -0.21 -2.10 -4.71
N VAL A 242 -0.95 -3.20 -4.73
CA VAL A 242 -2.42 -3.17 -4.78
C VAL A 242 -3.02 -3.53 -3.43
N SER A 243 -3.98 -2.72 -2.96
CA SER A 243 -4.68 -2.94 -1.69
C SER A 243 -5.89 -3.88 -1.85
N GLY A 244 -6.27 -4.54 -0.74
CA GLY A 244 -7.39 -5.47 -0.73
C GLY A 244 -8.76 -4.84 -0.54
N GLY A 245 -8.82 -3.57 -0.14
CA GLY A 245 -10.10 -2.93 0.21
C GLY A 245 -10.74 -3.48 1.49
N SER A 246 -12.07 -3.50 1.53
CA SER A 246 -12.85 -4.13 2.60
C SER A 246 -12.71 -5.65 2.56
N LYS A 247 -13.04 -6.33 3.68
CA LYS A 247 -13.00 -7.80 3.76
C LYS A 247 -13.98 -8.42 2.77
N ILE A 248 -13.48 -9.39 2.00
CA ILE A 248 -14.23 -10.20 1.02
C ILE A 248 -13.93 -11.69 1.22
N GLY A 249 -14.59 -12.56 0.47
CA GLY A 249 -14.34 -14.00 0.48
C GLY A 249 -12.90 -14.36 0.05
N ASP A 250 -12.43 -15.54 0.48
CA ASP A 250 -11.04 -15.97 0.21
C ASP A 250 -10.78 -16.14 -1.29
N GLU A 251 -11.69 -16.78 -2.00
CA GLU A 251 -11.53 -17.02 -3.44
C GLU A 251 -11.58 -15.72 -4.25
N ASP A 252 -12.46 -14.79 -3.89
CA ASP A 252 -12.53 -13.46 -4.50
C ASP A 252 -11.25 -12.66 -4.25
N LEU A 253 -10.70 -12.76 -3.02
CA LEU A 253 -9.44 -12.11 -2.69
C LEU A 253 -8.28 -12.68 -3.50
N LEU A 254 -8.20 -14.00 -3.64
CA LEU A 254 -7.17 -14.67 -4.43
C LEU A 254 -7.30 -14.36 -5.93
N ALA A 255 -8.52 -14.32 -6.46
CA ALA A 255 -8.78 -13.92 -7.84
C ALA A 255 -8.35 -12.48 -8.10
N ARG A 256 -8.72 -11.55 -7.20
CA ARG A 256 -8.31 -10.14 -7.25
C ARG A 256 -6.80 -9.98 -7.14
N ALA A 257 -6.16 -10.71 -6.23
CA ALA A 257 -4.71 -10.72 -6.05
C ALA A 257 -3.99 -11.18 -7.32
N ARG A 258 -4.44 -12.30 -7.91
CA ARG A 258 -3.91 -12.83 -9.17
C ARG A 258 -4.05 -11.81 -10.32
N ALA A 259 -5.25 -11.29 -10.53
CA ALA A 259 -5.52 -10.31 -11.59
C ALA A 259 -4.65 -9.04 -11.42
N SER A 260 -4.43 -8.59 -10.18
CA SER A 260 -3.56 -7.44 -9.89
C SER A 260 -2.09 -7.70 -10.28
N LEU A 261 -1.56 -8.89 -9.96
CA LEU A 261 -0.20 -9.27 -10.35
C LEU A 261 -0.07 -9.44 -11.87
N GLU A 262 -1.09 -10.01 -12.53
CA GLU A 262 -1.16 -10.12 -13.98
C GLU A 262 -1.24 -8.74 -14.66
N GLY A 263 -1.85 -7.75 -14.02
CA GLY A 263 -1.88 -6.35 -14.43
C GLY A 263 -0.55 -5.60 -14.22
N GLY A 264 0.45 -6.25 -13.61
CA GLY A 264 1.80 -5.68 -13.45
C GLY A 264 2.08 -5.10 -12.08
N ALA A 265 1.22 -5.29 -11.09
CA ALA A 265 1.57 -4.98 -9.70
C ALA A 265 2.74 -5.83 -9.24
N VAL A 266 3.64 -5.24 -8.43
CA VAL A 266 4.80 -5.96 -7.85
C VAL A 266 4.51 -6.50 -6.45
N GLY A 267 3.34 -6.25 -5.91
CA GLY A 267 2.99 -6.73 -4.58
C GLY A 267 1.59 -6.39 -4.14
N LEU A 268 1.23 -6.97 -3.02
CA LEU A 268 -0.08 -6.89 -2.39
C LEU A 268 0.06 -6.32 -0.98
N ILE A 269 -0.89 -5.48 -0.59
CA ILE A 269 -0.92 -4.85 0.73
C ILE A 269 -2.33 -4.98 1.33
N PHE A 270 -2.55 -6.10 2.04
CA PHE A 270 -3.86 -6.54 2.53
C PHE A 270 -3.91 -6.47 4.06
N GLY A 271 -4.74 -5.58 4.61
CA GLY A 271 -4.95 -5.42 6.04
C GLY A 271 -6.20 -6.15 6.52
N ARG A 272 -7.38 -5.52 6.41
CA ARG A 272 -8.68 -6.02 6.88
C ARG A 272 -9.03 -7.42 6.36
N ASN A 273 -8.64 -7.72 5.14
CA ASN A 273 -8.81 -9.06 4.57
C ASN A 273 -8.03 -10.15 5.32
N ILE A 274 -7.06 -9.78 6.14
CA ILE A 274 -6.23 -10.71 6.92
C ILE A 274 -6.58 -10.64 8.40
N PHE A 275 -6.32 -9.51 9.06
CA PHE A 275 -6.41 -9.41 10.51
C PHE A 275 -7.86 -9.49 11.06
N GLN A 276 -8.88 -9.28 10.22
CA GLN A 276 -10.29 -9.49 10.58
C GLN A 276 -10.73 -10.95 10.54
N ARG A 277 -9.82 -11.90 10.25
CA ARG A 277 -10.05 -13.35 10.35
C ARG A 277 -9.50 -13.91 11.65
N PRO A 278 -10.04 -15.03 12.15
CA PRO A 278 -9.38 -15.82 13.19
C PRO A 278 -7.93 -16.14 12.80
N TYR A 279 -7.04 -16.24 13.78
CA TYR A 279 -5.58 -16.34 13.57
C TYR A 279 -5.20 -17.42 12.56
N ASP A 280 -5.67 -18.67 12.78
CA ASP A 280 -5.33 -19.80 11.92
C ASP A 280 -5.85 -19.64 10.48
N GLU A 281 -7.00 -19.01 10.31
CA GLU A 281 -7.53 -18.69 8.98
C GLU A 281 -6.69 -17.62 8.28
N ALA A 282 -6.30 -16.58 9.03
CA ALA A 282 -5.43 -15.52 8.53
C ALA A 282 -4.07 -16.10 8.09
N ILE A 283 -3.47 -17.01 8.88
CA ILE A 283 -2.21 -17.69 8.52
C ILE A 283 -2.38 -18.54 7.27
N ARG A 284 -3.42 -19.39 7.22
CA ARG A 284 -3.68 -20.24 6.03
C ARG A 284 -3.85 -19.40 4.77
N LEU A 285 -4.64 -18.32 4.85
CA LEU A 285 -4.85 -17.43 3.71
C LEU A 285 -3.56 -16.71 3.30
N SER A 286 -2.76 -16.24 4.26
CA SER A 286 -1.46 -15.62 4.00
C SER A 286 -0.52 -16.57 3.25
N HIS A 287 -0.45 -17.83 3.68
CA HIS A 287 0.36 -18.85 2.99
C HIS A 287 -0.18 -19.17 1.59
N ARG A 288 -1.51 -19.21 1.40
CA ARG A 288 -2.12 -19.38 0.05
C ARG A 288 -1.74 -18.23 -0.88
N ILE A 289 -1.82 -16.99 -0.40
CA ILE A 289 -1.43 -15.79 -1.18
C ILE A 289 0.07 -15.86 -1.52
N ALA A 290 0.94 -16.11 -0.54
CA ALA A 290 2.38 -16.20 -0.77
C ALA A 290 2.74 -17.34 -1.76
N GLY A 291 2.12 -18.51 -1.60
CA GLY A 291 2.30 -19.65 -2.53
C GLY A 291 1.84 -19.34 -3.96
N MET A 292 0.72 -18.64 -4.10
CA MET A 292 0.23 -18.16 -5.39
C MET A 292 1.25 -17.18 -6.03
N MET A 293 1.77 -16.22 -5.26
CA MET A 293 2.76 -15.24 -5.75
C MET A 293 4.03 -15.93 -6.23
N GLN A 294 4.55 -16.91 -5.47
CA GLN A 294 5.74 -17.69 -5.85
C GLN A 294 5.51 -18.55 -7.08
N ALA A 295 4.35 -19.24 -7.17
CA ALA A 295 3.97 -20.04 -8.33
C ALA A 295 3.82 -19.17 -9.59
N PHE A 296 3.29 -17.98 -9.44
CA PHE A 296 3.13 -17.00 -10.51
C PHE A 296 4.48 -16.61 -11.13
N ARG A 297 5.52 -16.46 -10.31
CA ARG A 297 6.88 -16.11 -10.76
C ARG A 297 7.56 -17.26 -11.52
N ARG A 298 7.32 -18.50 -11.10
CA ARG A 298 7.94 -19.71 -11.69
C ARG A 298 7.27 -20.16 -12.99
N ALA A 299 6.11 -19.65 -13.33
CA ALA A 299 5.44 -19.98 -14.58
C ALA A 299 6.30 -19.50 -15.76
N PRO A 300 6.61 -20.35 -16.76
CA PRO A 300 7.35 -19.93 -17.93
C PRO A 300 6.59 -18.81 -18.65
N VAL A 301 7.32 -17.74 -18.99
CA VAL A 301 6.77 -16.68 -19.85
C VAL A 301 6.43 -17.35 -21.18
N LYS A 302 5.13 -17.48 -21.49
CA LYS A 302 4.74 -17.89 -22.84
C LYS A 302 5.25 -16.83 -23.82
N PRO A 303 5.94 -17.25 -24.88
CA PRO A 303 6.48 -16.33 -25.88
C PRO A 303 5.39 -15.50 -26.55
#